data_13272bda2f193c7c0fd81d4fecd5fdbf
#
_entry.id   13272bda2f193c7c0fd81d4fecd5fdbf
#
_cell.length_a   1.000
_cell.length_b   1.000
_cell.length_c   1.000
_cell.angle_alpha   90.00
_cell.angle_beta   90.00
_cell.angle_gamma   90.00
#
_symmetry.space_group_name_H-M   'P 1'
#
loop_
_entity.id
_entity.type
_entity.pdbx_description
1 polymer ?
#
loop_
_entity_poly.entity_id
_entity_poly.type
_entity_poly.pdbx_seq_one_letter_code
_entity_poly.pdbx_strand_id
1 'polypeptide(L)'
;MDKKQQAIQAAIELFATQGFEKTSIAQVCETAKVSKGLVFHHFKNKDDLLRQVFVRMAEIISEVGENSDLSSEGMSAKERLINLIEHIFLSMADPQQKLFYQLDYQVKCQPSTRLILKDLLDERYQLMVHSFEVILCDVPNANSIVDSHMLIADIDGIALNYLFSDGDYPLEQIKERFIAKYLLLLDL
;
A
#
# COMPACT_ATOMS: atom_id res chain seq x y z
N MET A 1 21.53 8.25 1.21
CA MET A 1 20.72 7.25 1.95
C MET A 1 21.55 6.77 3.14
N ASP A 2 21.04 6.88 4.35
CA ASP A 2 21.76 6.42 5.52
C ASP A 2 21.81 4.88 5.60
N LYS A 3 22.58 4.34 6.52
CA LYS A 3 22.80 2.90 6.64
C LYS A 3 21.55 2.13 7.13
N LYS A 4 20.70 2.78 7.93
CA LYS A 4 19.41 2.23 8.36
C LYS A 4 18.49 2.06 7.14
N GLN A 5 18.37 3.08 6.31
CA GLN A 5 17.56 3.06 5.10
C GLN A 5 18.07 2.05 4.07
N GLN A 6 19.41 1.87 3.94
CA GLN A 6 19.97 0.83 3.08
C GLN A 6 19.54 -0.57 3.55
N ALA A 7 19.53 -0.83 4.85
CA ALA A 7 19.08 -2.11 5.40
C ALA A 7 17.57 -2.32 5.19
N ILE A 8 16.74 -1.29 5.36
CA ILE A 8 15.30 -1.36 5.08
C ILE A 8 15.05 -1.66 3.60
N GLN A 9 15.74 -0.96 2.68
CA GLN A 9 15.56 -1.18 1.24
C GLN A 9 15.96 -2.60 0.82
N ALA A 10 17.09 -3.12 1.32
CA ALA A 10 17.49 -4.51 1.08
C ALA A 10 16.49 -5.52 1.68
N ALA A 11 15.92 -5.21 2.85
CA ALA A 11 14.89 -6.05 3.46
C ALA A 11 13.61 -6.10 2.62
N ILE A 12 13.16 -4.97 2.06
CA ILE A 12 12.01 -4.91 1.16
C ILE A 12 12.22 -5.83 -0.04
N GLU A 13 13.35 -5.68 -0.73
CA GLU A 13 13.68 -6.49 -1.90
C GLU A 13 13.69 -7.99 -1.56
N LEU A 14 14.41 -8.38 -0.51
CA LEU A 14 14.54 -9.78 -0.12
C LEU A 14 13.22 -10.38 0.39
N PHE A 15 12.47 -9.64 1.21
CA PHE A 15 11.18 -10.11 1.72
C PHE A 15 10.15 -10.26 0.60
N ALA A 16 10.09 -9.32 -0.34
CA ALA A 16 9.16 -9.38 -1.46
C ALA A 16 9.49 -10.51 -2.46
N THR A 17 10.78 -10.75 -2.72
CA THR A 17 11.21 -11.73 -3.75
C THR A 17 11.43 -13.13 -3.24
N GLN A 18 11.93 -13.30 -2.01
CA GLN A 18 12.25 -14.60 -1.41
C GLN A 18 11.29 -15.01 -0.29
N GLY A 19 10.51 -14.08 0.21
CA GLY A 19 9.62 -14.26 1.35
C GLY A 19 10.32 -13.97 2.69
N PHE A 20 9.53 -13.48 3.66
CA PHE A 20 10.03 -13.14 4.99
C PHE A 20 10.70 -14.32 5.69
N GLU A 21 10.05 -15.48 5.72
CA GLU A 21 10.57 -16.65 6.48
C GLU A 21 11.93 -17.13 5.96
N LYS A 22 12.14 -17.12 4.66
CA LYS A 22 13.38 -17.60 4.00
C LYS A 22 14.52 -16.59 4.05
N THR A 23 14.26 -15.33 4.36
CA THR A 23 15.28 -14.28 4.42
C THR A 23 15.92 -14.22 5.80
N SER A 24 17.25 -14.21 5.86
CA SER A 24 18.02 -14.04 7.08
C SER A 24 18.56 -12.61 7.23
N ILE A 25 18.83 -12.18 8.46
CA ILE A 25 19.52 -10.90 8.72
C ILE A 25 20.91 -10.84 8.05
N ALA A 26 21.59 -11.98 7.91
CA ALA A 26 22.88 -12.04 7.24
C ALA A 26 22.76 -11.68 5.75
N GLN A 27 21.75 -12.18 5.05
CA GLN A 27 21.46 -11.80 3.66
C GLN A 27 21.12 -10.33 3.53
N VAL A 28 20.33 -9.79 4.47
CA VAL A 28 20.03 -8.33 4.48
C VAL A 28 21.32 -7.52 4.64
N CYS A 29 22.21 -7.92 5.56
CA CYS A 29 23.50 -7.23 5.75
C CYS A 29 24.36 -7.25 4.48
N GLU A 30 24.43 -8.40 3.81
CA GLU A 30 25.20 -8.59 2.58
C GLU A 30 24.65 -7.72 1.44
N THR A 31 23.34 -7.79 1.20
CA THR A 31 22.66 -6.99 0.15
C THR A 31 22.79 -5.50 0.41
N ALA A 32 22.57 -5.06 1.64
CA ALA A 32 22.68 -3.67 2.06
C ALA A 32 24.14 -3.16 2.16
N LYS A 33 25.14 -4.03 2.10
CA LYS A 33 26.55 -3.72 2.35
C LYS A 33 26.75 -3.02 3.70
N VAL A 34 26.13 -3.55 4.75
CA VAL A 34 26.21 -3.05 6.13
C VAL A 34 26.66 -4.14 7.08
N SER A 35 27.29 -3.77 8.20
CA SER A 35 27.69 -4.76 9.19
C SER A 35 26.50 -5.28 10.00
N LYS A 36 26.60 -6.54 10.45
CA LYS A 36 25.57 -7.16 11.31
C LYS A 36 25.38 -6.38 12.62
N GLY A 37 26.46 -5.84 13.20
CA GLY A 37 26.39 -5.01 14.40
C GLY A 37 25.58 -3.74 14.18
N LEU A 38 25.68 -3.12 13.01
CA LEU A 38 24.88 -1.95 12.65
C LEU A 38 23.39 -2.30 12.51
N VAL A 39 23.05 -3.42 11.87
CA VAL A 39 21.66 -3.86 11.74
C VAL A 39 21.07 -4.11 13.14
N PHE A 40 21.77 -4.80 14.04
CA PHE A 40 21.29 -5.03 15.40
C PHE A 40 21.33 -3.78 16.31
N HIS A 41 22.06 -2.73 15.92
CA HIS A 41 21.96 -1.43 16.56
C HIS A 41 20.61 -0.74 16.26
N HIS A 42 20.09 -0.90 15.05
CA HIS A 42 18.83 -0.27 14.60
C HIS A 42 17.59 -1.14 14.79
N PHE A 43 17.74 -2.46 14.74
CA PHE A 43 16.62 -3.40 14.75
C PHE A 43 16.89 -4.51 15.78
N LYS A 44 15.96 -4.73 16.69
CA LYS A 44 16.06 -5.74 17.75
C LYS A 44 16.17 -7.15 17.19
N ASN A 45 15.40 -7.46 16.15
CA ASN A 45 15.33 -8.76 15.49
C ASN A 45 14.76 -8.60 14.07
N LYS A 46 14.51 -9.70 13.38
CA LYS A 46 13.94 -9.71 12.02
C LYS A 46 12.50 -9.20 11.97
N ASP A 47 11.72 -9.45 13.01
CA ASP A 47 10.33 -8.97 13.12
C ASP A 47 10.29 -7.44 13.27
N ASP A 48 11.20 -6.88 14.06
CA ASP A 48 11.34 -5.42 14.20
C ASP A 48 11.77 -4.78 12.87
N LEU A 49 12.68 -5.41 12.13
CA LEU A 49 13.04 -4.96 10.79
C LEU A 49 11.82 -4.99 9.85
N LEU A 50 11.00 -6.05 9.88
CA LEU A 50 9.76 -6.11 9.10
C LEU A 50 8.80 -4.97 9.47
N ARG A 51 8.63 -4.70 10.74
CA ARG A 51 7.81 -3.56 11.22
C ARG A 51 8.33 -2.22 10.70
N GLN A 52 9.65 -1.98 10.75
CA GLN A 52 10.25 -0.75 10.22
C GLN A 52 10.12 -0.63 8.69
N VAL A 53 10.13 -1.74 7.97
CA VAL A 53 9.79 -1.76 6.54
C VAL A 53 8.36 -1.22 6.33
N PHE A 54 7.39 -1.70 7.10
CA PHE A 54 5.99 -1.27 6.98
C PHE A 54 5.75 0.17 7.43
N VAL A 55 6.43 0.63 8.46
CA VAL A 55 6.42 2.06 8.86
C VAL A 55 6.94 2.93 7.71
N ARG A 56 8.07 2.55 7.08
CA ARG A 56 8.61 3.30 5.93
C ARG A 56 7.68 3.31 4.72
N MET A 57 6.98 2.19 4.47
CA MET A 57 5.95 2.13 3.43
C MET A 57 4.81 3.12 3.70
N ALA A 58 4.32 3.18 4.93
CA ALA A 58 3.27 4.11 5.33
C ALA A 58 3.69 5.57 5.15
N GLU A 59 4.93 5.92 5.51
CA GLU A 59 5.50 7.26 5.28
C GLU A 59 5.50 7.63 3.79
N ILE A 60 5.98 6.73 2.90
CA ILE A 60 6.01 6.96 1.45
C ILE A 60 4.59 7.17 0.89
N ILE A 61 3.62 6.39 1.35
CA ILE A 61 2.22 6.51 0.93
C ILE A 61 1.62 7.82 1.43
N SER A 62 1.91 8.23 2.68
CA SER A 62 1.47 9.51 3.25
C SER A 62 2.06 10.72 2.51
N GLU A 63 3.37 10.71 2.22
CA GLU A 63 4.05 11.77 1.49
C GLU A 63 3.40 12.01 0.11
N VAL A 64 2.88 10.96 -0.50
CA VAL A 64 2.16 11.02 -1.77
C VAL A 64 0.72 11.53 -1.56
N GLY A 65 0.03 11.11 -0.50
CA GLY A 65 -1.33 11.54 -0.16
C GLY A 65 -1.42 13.02 0.22
N GLU A 66 -0.51 13.52 1.03
CA GLU A 66 -0.47 14.93 1.45
C GLU A 66 -0.31 15.89 0.27
N ASN A 67 0.39 15.48 -0.80
CA ASN A 67 0.50 16.27 -2.02
C ASN A 67 -0.81 16.33 -2.83
N SER A 68 -1.74 15.39 -2.62
CA SER A 68 -3.06 15.39 -3.28
C SER A 68 -4.14 16.17 -2.50
N ASP A 69 -4.08 16.18 -1.16
CA ASP A 69 -5.04 16.89 -0.30
C ASP A 69 -4.95 18.43 -0.46
N LEU A 70 -3.75 18.97 -0.71
CA LEU A 70 -3.56 20.41 -0.95
C LEU A 70 -4.28 20.95 -2.21
N SER A 71 -4.77 20.06 -3.07
CA SER A 71 -5.49 20.41 -4.30
C SER A 71 -7.02 20.26 -4.19
N SER A 72 -7.57 19.84 -3.05
CA SER A 72 -8.99 19.44 -2.92
C SER A 72 -9.95 20.59 -2.55
N GLU A 73 -9.45 21.80 -2.20
CA GLU A 73 -10.31 22.95 -1.91
C GLU A 73 -11.18 23.33 -3.12
N GLY A 74 -12.50 23.25 -2.94
CA GLY A 74 -13.51 23.60 -3.97
C GLY A 74 -13.91 22.47 -4.91
N MET A 75 -13.35 21.26 -4.77
CA MET A 75 -13.72 20.11 -5.58
C MET A 75 -15.02 19.45 -5.10
N SER A 76 -15.84 19.01 -6.05
CA SER A 76 -17.02 18.17 -5.78
C SER A 76 -16.60 16.78 -5.25
N ALA A 77 -17.53 16.07 -4.58
CA ALA A 77 -17.32 14.70 -4.16
C ALA A 77 -16.91 13.78 -5.33
N LYS A 78 -17.51 13.99 -6.52
CA LYS A 78 -17.12 13.31 -7.76
C LYS A 78 -15.65 13.49 -8.11
N GLU A 79 -15.18 14.73 -8.16
CA GLU A 79 -13.79 15.05 -8.52
C GLU A 79 -12.81 14.50 -7.50
N ARG A 80 -13.11 14.60 -6.20
CA ARG A 80 -12.30 14.02 -5.13
C ARG A 80 -12.21 12.50 -5.23
N LEU A 81 -13.32 11.83 -5.52
CA LEU A 81 -13.36 10.37 -5.69
C LEU A 81 -12.53 9.92 -6.89
N ILE A 82 -12.69 10.59 -8.04
CA ILE A 82 -11.88 10.30 -9.24
C ILE A 82 -10.41 10.48 -8.94
N ASN A 83 -10.01 11.61 -8.34
CA ASN A 83 -8.61 11.89 -8.02
C ASN A 83 -8.01 10.87 -7.08
N LEU A 84 -8.72 10.45 -6.04
CA LEU A 84 -8.25 9.44 -5.10
C LEU A 84 -8.04 8.08 -5.81
N ILE A 85 -8.99 7.66 -6.64
CA ILE A 85 -8.88 6.41 -7.40
C ILE A 85 -7.71 6.47 -8.39
N GLU A 86 -7.60 7.54 -9.16
CA GLU A 86 -6.48 7.73 -10.11
C GLU A 86 -5.13 7.67 -9.40
N HIS A 87 -5.03 8.33 -8.26
CA HIS A 87 -3.82 8.33 -7.45
C HIS A 87 -3.44 6.92 -6.96
N ILE A 88 -4.41 6.14 -6.47
CA ILE A 88 -4.18 4.76 -6.04
C ILE A 88 -3.68 3.91 -7.21
N PHE A 89 -4.28 4.03 -8.39
CA PHE A 89 -3.87 3.27 -9.56
C PHE A 89 -2.51 3.69 -10.11
N LEU A 90 -2.18 4.98 -10.09
CA LEU A 90 -0.84 5.48 -10.44
C LEU A 90 0.23 4.94 -9.50
N SER A 91 -0.04 4.97 -8.20
CA SER A 91 0.84 4.42 -7.17
C SER A 91 1.05 2.91 -7.34
N MET A 92 -0.01 2.16 -7.66
CA MET A 92 0.04 0.73 -7.96
C MET A 92 0.89 0.42 -9.20
N ALA A 93 0.83 1.29 -10.22
CA ALA A 93 1.58 1.15 -11.47
C ALA A 93 3.06 1.54 -11.35
N ASP A 94 3.46 2.27 -10.30
CA ASP A 94 4.83 2.70 -10.09
C ASP A 94 5.77 1.50 -9.83
N PRO A 95 6.78 1.27 -10.67
CA PRO A 95 7.71 0.16 -10.50
C PRO A 95 8.47 0.19 -9.16
N GLN A 96 8.70 1.38 -8.58
CA GLN A 96 9.38 1.53 -7.29
C GLN A 96 8.50 1.06 -6.12
N GLN A 97 7.18 1.18 -6.26
CA GLN A 97 6.22 0.79 -5.25
C GLN A 97 5.71 -0.64 -5.43
N LYS A 98 5.89 -1.24 -6.61
CA LYS A 98 5.41 -2.59 -6.92
C LYS A 98 5.86 -3.63 -5.90
N LEU A 99 7.14 -3.62 -5.52
CA LEU A 99 7.68 -4.56 -4.51
C LEU A 99 7.03 -4.37 -3.13
N PHE A 100 6.69 -3.14 -2.76
CA PHE A 100 5.96 -2.87 -1.52
C PHE A 100 4.57 -3.49 -1.53
N TYR A 101 3.82 -3.28 -2.61
CA TYR A 101 2.48 -3.85 -2.72
C TYR A 101 2.53 -5.39 -2.75
N GLN A 102 3.51 -5.98 -3.46
CA GLN A 102 3.69 -7.43 -3.44
C GLN A 102 3.99 -7.96 -2.04
N LEU A 103 4.89 -7.29 -1.30
CA LEU A 103 5.20 -7.65 0.08
C LEU A 103 3.96 -7.51 0.98
N ASP A 104 3.18 -6.45 0.82
CA ASP A 104 1.96 -6.21 1.57
C ASP A 104 0.96 -7.37 1.46
N TYR A 105 0.68 -7.83 0.24
CA TYR A 105 -0.21 -8.99 0.03
C TYR A 105 0.38 -10.28 0.62
N GLN A 106 1.68 -10.50 0.46
CA GLN A 106 2.34 -11.70 1.01
C GLN A 106 2.19 -11.77 2.53
N VAL A 107 2.44 -10.66 3.24
CA VAL A 107 2.37 -10.64 4.71
C VAL A 107 0.94 -10.71 5.23
N LYS A 108 -0.03 -10.15 4.51
CA LYS A 108 -1.46 -10.29 4.84
C LYS A 108 -1.94 -11.74 4.77
N CYS A 109 -1.45 -12.50 3.80
CA CYS A 109 -1.83 -13.90 3.59
C CYS A 109 -1.14 -14.88 4.56
N GLN A 110 -0.03 -14.49 5.21
CA GLN A 110 0.75 -15.37 6.07
C GLN A 110 0.44 -15.12 7.55
N PRO A 111 -0.08 -16.12 8.31
CA PRO A 111 -0.49 -15.91 9.71
C PRO A 111 0.60 -15.36 10.61
N SER A 112 1.86 -15.83 10.46
CA SER A 112 3.00 -15.38 11.28
C SER A 112 3.29 -13.88 11.08
N THR A 113 3.43 -13.44 9.84
CA THR A 113 3.73 -12.05 9.51
C THR A 113 2.54 -11.13 9.79
N ARG A 114 1.30 -11.61 9.54
CA ARG A 114 0.09 -10.86 9.89
C ARG A 114 -0.02 -10.60 11.39
N LEU A 115 0.43 -11.54 12.24
CA LEU A 115 0.47 -11.33 13.69
C LEU A 115 1.49 -10.26 14.10
N ILE A 116 2.68 -10.28 13.48
CA ILE A 116 3.75 -9.28 13.74
C ILE A 116 3.30 -7.86 13.38
N LEU A 117 2.49 -7.72 12.32
CA LEU A 117 2.11 -6.44 11.72
C LEU A 117 0.66 -6.04 12.00
N LYS A 118 -0.06 -6.77 12.85
CA LYS A 118 -1.51 -6.62 13.01
C LYS A 118 -1.95 -5.19 13.21
N ASP A 119 -1.33 -4.48 14.15
CA ASP A 119 -1.62 -3.09 14.47
C ASP A 119 -1.39 -2.15 13.27
N LEU A 120 -0.26 -2.28 12.57
CA LEU A 120 0.08 -1.47 11.40
C LEU A 120 -0.86 -1.74 10.21
N LEU A 121 -1.24 -2.99 10.00
CA LEU A 121 -2.18 -3.37 8.96
C LEU A 121 -3.59 -2.86 9.26
N ASP A 122 -4.05 -2.99 10.50
CA ASP A 122 -5.35 -2.50 10.96
C ASP A 122 -5.41 -0.95 10.83
N GLU A 123 -4.39 -0.24 11.32
CA GLU A 123 -4.31 1.22 11.23
C GLU A 123 -4.35 1.70 9.77
N ARG A 124 -3.55 1.10 8.90
CA ARG A 124 -3.53 1.46 7.48
C ARG A 124 -4.87 1.19 6.80
N TYR A 125 -5.52 0.07 7.11
CA TYR A 125 -6.84 -0.24 6.57
C TYR A 125 -7.88 0.81 7.01
N GLN A 126 -7.86 1.22 8.28
CA GLN A 126 -8.76 2.26 8.79
C GLN A 126 -8.51 3.62 8.13
N LEU A 127 -7.26 4.00 7.90
CA LEU A 127 -6.92 5.22 7.17
C LEU A 127 -7.48 5.19 5.74
N MET A 128 -7.38 4.06 5.05
CA MET A 128 -7.90 3.91 3.69
C MET A 128 -9.44 3.96 3.67
N VAL A 129 -10.12 3.31 4.63
CA VAL A 129 -11.58 3.44 4.79
C VAL A 129 -11.95 4.89 5.01
N HIS A 130 -11.28 5.57 5.92
CA HIS A 130 -11.54 6.97 6.24
C HIS A 130 -11.37 7.91 5.02
N SER A 131 -10.35 7.68 4.20
CA SER A 131 -10.12 8.48 2.99
C SER A 131 -11.30 8.43 2.00
N PHE A 132 -11.93 7.28 1.83
CA PHE A 132 -13.13 7.15 1.02
C PHE A 132 -14.38 7.69 1.75
N GLU A 133 -14.52 7.38 3.04
CA GLU A 133 -15.68 7.74 3.84
C GLU A 133 -15.89 9.26 3.89
N VAL A 134 -14.82 10.05 4.07
CA VAL A 134 -14.86 11.52 4.06
C VAL A 134 -15.40 12.07 2.74
N ILE A 135 -15.10 11.42 1.61
CA ILE A 135 -15.64 11.82 0.32
C ILE A 135 -17.10 11.41 0.18
N LEU A 136 -17.41 10.16 0.57
CA LEU A 136 -18.73 9.56 0.38
C LEU A 136 -19.79 10.12 1.33
N CYS A 137 -19.41 10.69 2.48
CA CYS A 137 -20.34 11.41 3.35
C CYS A 137 -21.04 12.61 2.66
N ASP A 138 -20.42 13.16 1.62
CA ASP A 138 -20.99 14.26 0.82
C ASP A 138 -21.87 13.77 -0.35
N VAL A 139 -22.04 12.44 -0.52
CA VAL A 139 -22.82 11.83 -1.59
C VAL A 139 -24.18 11.37 -1.05
N PRO A 140 -25.30 11.95 -1.51
CA PRO A 140 -26.62 11.78 -0.89
C PRO A 140 -27.13 10.33 -0.81
N ASN A 141 -26.80 9.50 -1.81
CA ASN A 141 -27.29 8.13 -1.92
C ASN A 141 -26.27 7.08 -1.47
N ALA A 142 -25.08 7.48 -1.02
CA ALA A 142 -24.05 6.56 -0.58
C ALA A 142 -24.31 6.06 0.85
N ASN A 143 -24.02 4.79 1.10
CA ASN A 143 -23.73 4.30 2.42
C ASN A 143 -22.20 4.40 2.63
N SER A 144 -21.72 5.55 3.14
CA SER A 144 -20.31 5.91 3.16
C SER A 144 -19.40 4.79 3.69
N ILE A 145 -19.78 4.10 4.75
CA ILE A 145 -19.03 2.99 5.35
C ILE A 145 -19.02 1.77 4.42
N VAL A 146 -20.19 1.31 3.98
CA VAL A 146 -20.30 0.08 3.18
C VAL A 146 -19.64 0.28 1.82
N ASP A 147 -19.88 1.42 1.17
CA ASP A 147 -19.32 1.72 -0.15
C ASP A 147 -17.80 1.92 -0.10
N SER A 148 -17.26 2.47 1.01
CA SER A 148 -15.81 2.52 1.23
C SER A 148 -15.19 1.12 1.30
N HIS A 149 -15.80 0.21 2.04
CA HIS A 149 -15.33 -1.19 2.09
C HIS A 149 -15.42 -1.89 0.74
N MET A 150 -16.48 -1.64 -0.05
CA MET A 150 -16.64 -2.20 -1.38
C MET A 150 -15.59 -1.67 -2.35
N LEU A 151 -15.34 -0.35 -2.36
CA LEU A 151 -14.27 0.28 -3.15
C LEU A 151 -12.90 -0.36 -2.87
N ILE A 152 -12.57 -0.50 -1.59
CA ILE A 152 -11.29 -1.09 -1.15
C ILE A 152 -11.20 -2.56 -1.58
N ALA A 153 -12.25 -3.34 -1.40
CA ALA A 153 -12.26 -4.76 -1.76
C ALA A 153 -12.07 -4.96 -3.28
N ASP A 154 -12.72 -4.15 -4.10
CA ASP A 154 -12.56 -4.19 -5.56
C ASP A 154 -11.14 -3.74 -5.97
N ILE A 155 -10.60 -2.68 -5.37
CA ILE A 155 -9.23 -2.22 -5.61
C ILE A 155 -8.21 -3.30 -5.21
N ASP A 156 -8.36 -3.91 -4.04
CA ASP A 156 -7.51 -5.00 -3.59
C ASP A 156 -7.55 -6.20 -4.56
N GLY A 157 -8.72 -6.55 -5.08
CA GLY A 157 -8.88 -7.59 -6.09
C GLY A 157 -8.18 -7.27 -7.41
N ILE A 158 -8.29 -6.03 -7.88
CA ILE A 158 -7.59 -5.55 -9.09
C ILE A 158 -6.07 -5.57 -8.85
N ALA A 159 -5.61 -5.04 -7.72
CA ALA A 159 -4.20 -4.99 -7.36
C ALA A 159 -3.57 -6.38 -7.27
N LEU A 160 -4.26 -7.34 -6.63
CA LEU A 160 -3.80 -8.72 -6.54
C LEU A 160 -3.58 -9.33 -7.93
N ASN A 161 -4.54 -9.16 -8.84
CA ASN A 161 -4.40 -9.67 -10.20
C ASN A 161 -3.27 -8.96 -10.98
N TYR A 162 -3.16 -7.63 -10.87
CA TYR A 162 -2.11 -6.86 -11.55
C TYR A 162 -0.71 -7.20 -11.06
N LEU A 163 -0.51 -7.25 -9.75
CA LEU A 163 0.82 -7.41 -9.14
C LEU A 163 1.42 -8.80 -9.32
N PHE A 164 0.57 -9.82 -9.49
CA PHE A 164 0.98 -11.22 -9.60
C PHE A 164 0.67 -11.84 -10.97
N SER A 165 0.24 -11.03 -11.96
CA SER A 165 0.08 -11.50 -13.33
C SER A 165 1.43 -11.61 -14.04
N ASP A 166 1.58 -12.66 -14.87
CA ASP A 166 2.77 -12.90 -15.70
C ASP A 166 2.66 -12.26 -17.11
N GLY A 167 1.62 -11.47 -17.38
CA GLY A 167 1.32 -10.94 -18.70
C GLY A 167 0.88 -9.48 -18.71
N ASP A 168 0.44 -9.02 -19.88
CA ASP A 168 -0.10 -7.68 -20.09
C ASP A 168 -1.48 -7.56 -19.40
N TYR A 169 -1.47 -7.05 -18.17
CA TYR A 169 -2.69 -6.74 -17.44
C TYR A 169 -3.19 -5.36 -17.85
N PRO A 170 -4.43 -5.20 -18.35
CA PRO A 170 -4.93 -3.94 -18.90
C PRO A 170 -5.33 -2.95 -17.80
N LEU A 171 -4.40 -2.58 -16.91
CA LEU A 171 -4.65 -1.81 -15.70
C LEU A 171 -5.34 -0.47 -15.99
N GLU A 172 -4.91 0.25 -17.04
CA GLU A 172 -5.48 1.55 -17.39
C GLU A 172 -6.95 1.44 -17.83
N GLN A 173 -7.27 0.46 -18.67
CA GLN A 173 -8.64 0.21 -19.12
C GLN A 173 -9.54 -0.24 -17.95
N ILE A 174 -8.98 -1.01 -17.02
CA ILE A 174 -9.68 -1.43 -15.79
C ILE A 174 -9.96 -0.21 -14.92
N LYS A 175 -9.00 0.70 -14.73
CA LYS A 175 -9.18 1.95 -13.98
C LYS A 175 -10.32 2.79 -14.54
N GLU A 176 -10.35 3.01 -15.87
CA GLU A 176 -11.42 3.76 -16.52
C GLU A 176 -12.80 3.13 -16.25
N ARG A 177 -12.90 1.80 -16.38
CA ARG A 177 -14.14 1.07 -16.14
C ARG A 177 -14.54 1.06 -14.66
N PHE A 178 -13.56 0.99 -13.77
CA PHE A 178 -13.76 1.04 -12.33
C PHE A 178 -14.33 2.40 -11.91
N ILE A 179 -13.75 3.51 -12.37
CA ILE A 179 -14.26 4.86 -12.13
C ILE A 179 -15.70 4.98 -12.64
N ALA A 180 -15.96 4.61 -13.90
CA ALA A 180 -17.29 4.68 -14.49
C ALA A 180 -18.33 3.85 -13.72
N LYS A 181 -17.96 2.64 -13.23
CA LYS A 181 -18.82 1.78 -12.40
C LYS A 181 -19.24 2.49 -11.12
N TYR A 182 -18.29 3.09 -10.38
CA TYR A 182 -18.59 3.70 -9.10
C TYR A 182 -19.31 5.05 -9.24
N LEU A 183 -19.01 5.83 -10.27
CA LEU A 183 -19.80 7.04 -10.55
C LEU A 183 -21.26 6.71 -10.85
N LEU A 184 -21.50 5.64 -11.61
CA LEU A 184 -22.87 5.19 -11.90
C LEU A 184 -23.56 4.63 -10.63
N LEU A 185 -22.86 3.82 -9.83
CA LEU A 185 -23.40 3.21 -8.60
C LEU A 185 -23.80 4.27 -7.57
N LEU A 186 -23.02 5.34 -7.46
CA LEU A 186 -23.18 6.43 -6.48
C LEU A 186 -24.01 7.61 -7.01
N ASP A 187 -24.49 7.54 -8.24
CA ASP A 187 -25.26 8.60 -8.90
C ASP A 187 -24.51 9.95 -8.97
N LEU A 188 -23.22 9.90 -9.37
CA LEU A 188 -22.27 11.01 -9.45
C LEU A 188 -21.96 11.47 -10.89
#